data_d2b6abb987dc19e77f1cd32d9ae00977
#
_entry.id   d2b6abb987dc19e77f1cd32d9ae00977
#
_cell.length_a   1.000
_cell.length_b   1.000
_cell.length_c   1.000
_cell.angle_alpha   90.00
_cell.angle_beta   90.00
_cell.angle_gamma   90.00
#
_symmetry.space_group_name_H-M   'P 1'
#
loop_
_entity.id
_entity.type
_entity.pdbx_description
1 polymer ?
#
loop_
_entity_poly.entity_id
_entity_poly.type
_entity_poly.pdbx_seq_one_letter_code
_entity_poly.pdbx_strand_id
1 'polypeptide(L)'
;MAIPLSYNVRNLRLRKSLTIMTALGIALTVATAVFIMALLAGLGRAFGTTGDALNVLMLRKGSDSELAAGGVSRDAVEILKNLPGVAKNSKGEPLVSGEDILVVVLPRKGGTGETNVTTRFLTPIGIEMRPKVHIIAGRWFTPGQREVAVSSSINRRFDHANIGDTVHIGKGDWPIVGIFDASGTAHQSEIWGDLNQLGTDFERSIYSSVLVRATDPASAQALKNRANDDQRLELNGMLEPDYYASQTKSGAPIKIVGTIVAFIMAVGACFAAANTMYAAVAYRGREIATLRVIGFSRPSILTSFMLESLILSLLGAALGILLMLPFNGMTTGTQNQVTFSEVVFSLQMTPAVIVSAIIFALIMGVVGGFAPAWHASRRDILSALRG
;
A
#
# COMPACT_ATOMS: atom_id res chain seq x y z
N MET A 1 -8.49 -45.80 -14.51
CA MET A 1 -7.67 -45.86 -13.29
C MET A 1 -6.95 -44.54 -13.12
N ALA A 2 -6.90 -43.96 -11.87
CA ALA A 2 -6.15 -42.78 -11.58
C ALA A 2 -4.70 -43.12 -11.18
N ILE A 3 -3.70 -42.34 -11.62
CA ILE A 3 -2.31 -42.50 -11.21
C ILE A 3 -2.18 -42.00 -9.77
N PRO A 4 -1.59 -42.77 -8.83
CA PRO A 4 -1.44 -42.35 -7.42
C PRO A 4 -0.60 -41.08 -7.27
N LEU A 5 -0.98 -40.17 -6.36
CA LEU A 5 -0.22 -38.95 -6.02
C LEU A 5 1.22 -39.24 -5.56
N SER A 6 1.43 -40.37 -4.87
CA SER A 6 2.75 -40.81 -4.43
C SER A 6 3.75 -40.99 -5.59
N TYR A 7 3.25 -41.39 -6.76
CA TYR A 7 4.05 -41.50 -7.97
C TYR A 7 4.59 -40.11 -8.44
N ASN A 8 3.75 -39.10 -8.45
CA ASN A 8 4.13 -37.73 -8.84
C ASN A 8 5.16 -37.14 -7.87
N VAL A 9 4.93 -37.29 -6.57
CA VAL A 9 5.87 -36.81 -5.54
C VAL A 9 7.22 -37.52 -5.59
N ARG A 10 7.23 -38.85 -5.84
CA ARG A 10 8.47 -39.63 -6.02
C ARG A 10 9.27 -39.14 -7.23
N ASN A 11 8.61 -38.83 -8.34
CA ASN A 11 9.26 -38.35 -9.55
C ASN A 11 9.92 -36.99 -9.37
N LEU A 12 9.27 -36.06 -8.66
CA LEU A 12 9.86 -34.77 -8.32
C LEU A 12 11.12 -34.92 -7.45
N ARG A 13 11.12 -35.87 -6.52
CA ARG A 13 12.30 -36.18 -5.68
C ARG A 13 13.46 -36.77 -6.46
N LEU A 14 13.21 -37.56 -7.51
CA LEU A 14 14.26 -38.18 -8.33
C LEU A 14 14.99 -37.16 -9.21
N ARG A 15 14.35 -36.03 -9.52
CA ARG A 15 14.90 -34.95 -10.37
C ARG A 15 15.12 -33.64 -9.60
N LYS A 16 15.80 -33.74 -8.46
CA LYS A 16 15.98 -32.63 -7.52
C LYS A 16 16.44 -31.33 -8.16
N SER A 17 17.48 -31.36 -9.01
CA SER A 17 18.03 -30.14 -9.62
C SER A 17 17.01 -29.44 -10.52
N LEU A 18 16.35 -30.17 -11.39
CA LEU A 18 15.35 -29.63 -12.31
C LEU A 18 14.13 -29.09 -11.56
N THR A 19 13.65 -29.85 -10.56
CA THR A 19 12.56 -29.45 -9.68
C THR A 19 12.90 -28.17 -8.93
N ILE A 20 14.10 -28.06 -8.35
CA ILE A 20 14.57 -26.89 -7.61
C ILE A 20 14.67 -25.68 -8.54
N MET A 21 15.29 -25.81 -9.71
CA MET A 21 15.42 -24.71 -10.66
C MET A 21 14.07 -24.15 -11.12
N THR A 22 13.11 -25.04 -11.42
CA THR A 22 11.77 -24.64 -11.81
C THR A 22 11.03 -23.99 -10.64
N ALA A 23 11.10 -24.60 -9.45
CA ALA A 23 10.47 -24.04 -8.26
C ALA A 23 11.07 -22.66 -7.89
N LEU A 24 12.39 -22.46 -8.03
CA LEU A 24 13.03 -21.15 -7.82
C LEU A 24 12.59 -20.10 -8.83
N GLY A 25 12.46 -20.46 -10.11
CA GLY A 25 11.94 -19.54 -11.14
C GLY A 25 10.50 -19.06 -10.81
N ILE A 26 9.64 -20.00 -10.43
CA ILE A 26 8.28 -19.70 -9.97
C ILE A 26 8.33 -18.89 -8.67
N ALA A 27 9.19 -19.25 -7.72
CA ALA A 27 9.33 -18.56 -6.44
C ALA A 27 9.72 -17.09 -6.62
N LEU A 28 10.66 -16.79 -7.50
CA LEU A 28 11.08 -15.42 -7.79
C LEU A 28 9.92 -14.60 -8.39
N THR A 29 9.17 -15.18 -9.32
CA THR A 29 7.97 -14.54 -9.91
C THR A 29 6.90 -14.28 -8.87
N VAL A 30 6.62 -15.27 -8.02
CA VAL A 30 5.65 -15.12 -6.93
C VAL A 30 6.13 -14.10 -5.89
N ALA A 31 7.41 -14.11 -5.51
CA ALA A 31 7.97 -13.14 -4.58
C ALA A 31 7.80 -11.70 -5.10
N THR A 32 8.08 -11.46 -6.39
CA THR A 32 7.86 -10.15 -7.02
C THR A 32 6.40 -9.74 -6.99
N ALA A 33 5.48 -10.67 -7.32
CA ALA A 33 4.05 -10.38 -7.26
C ALA A 33 3.58 -10.08 -5.83
N VAL A 34 4.05 -10.85 -4.83
CA VAL A 34 3.76 -10.62 -3.41
C VAL A 34 4.31 -9.27 -2.96
N PHE A 35 5.53 -8.90 -3.37
CA PHE A 35 6.12 -7.59 -3.06
C PHE A 35 5.23 -6.45 -3.55
N ILE A 36 4.81 -6.48 -4.81
CA ILE A 36 3.95 -5.45 -5.39
C ILE A 36 2.59 -5.40 -4.69
N MET A 37 1.97 -6.56 -4.44
CA MET A 37 0.69 -6.64 -3.73
C MET A 37 0.81 -6.15 -2.28
N ALA A 38 1.89 -6.50 -1.57
CA ALA A 38 2.14 -6.06 -0.19
C ALA A 38 2.40 -4.55 -0.11
N LEU A 39 3.08 -3.98 -1.11
CA LEU A 39 3.30 -2.54 -1.25
C LEU A 39 1.98 -1.79 -1.45
N LEU A 40 1.13 -2.27 -2.35
CA LEU A 40 -0.19 -1.67 -2.60
C LEU A 40 -1.14 -1.83 -1.40
N ALA A 41 -1.09 -2.98 -0.72
CA ALA A 41 -1.88 -3.22 0.49
C ALA A 41 -1.44 -2.30 1.64
N GLY A 42 -0.12 -2.09 1.81
CA GLY A 42 0.43 -1.16 2.80
C GLY A 42 0.01 0.29 2.54
N LEU A 43 0.13 0.75 1.30
CA LEU A 43 -0.31 2.08 0.88
C LEU A 43 -1.82 2.26 1.08
N GLY A 44 -2.62 1.29 0.64
CA GLY A 44 -4.07 1.29 0.81
C GLY A 44 -4.49 1.31 2.28
N ARG A 45 -3.75 0.60 3.15
CA ARG A 45 -4.01 0.60 4.59
C ARG A 45 -3.66 1.95 5.21
N ALA A 46 -2.52 2.55 4.88
CA ALA A 46 -2.11 3.85 5.43
C ALA A 46 -3.19 4.90 5.18
N PHE A 47 -3.70 5.00 3.96
CA PHE A 47 -4.78 5.94 3.65
C PHE A 47 -6.15 5.48 4.18
N GLY A 48 -6.48 4.20 4.06
CA GLY A 48 -7.79 3.67 4.47
C GLY A 48 -8.02 3.65 5.98
N THR A 49 -6.96 3.72 6.79
CA THR A 49 -7.09 3.85 8.25
C THR A 49 -7.00 5.30 8.73
N THR A 50 -6.69 6.24 7.83
CA THR A 50 -6.64 7.68 8.13
C THR A 50 -8.05 8.27 8.06
N GLY A 51 -8.28 9.22 8.95
CA GLY A 51 -9.57 9.91 9.06
C GLY A 51 -10.57 9.21 9.98
N ASP A 52 -11.61 9.95 10.30
CA ASP A 52 -12.74 9.53 11.10
C ASP A 52 -14.03 9.82 10.31
N ALA A 53 -14.99 8.90 10.35
CA ALA A 53 -16.26 9.03 9.62
C ALA A 53 -17.11 10.22 10.05
N LEU A 54 -16.88 10.76 11.25
CA LEU A 54 -17.53 11.96 11.76
C LEU A 54 -16.82 13.26 11.33
N ASN A 55 -15.64 13.17 10.74
CA ASN A 55 -14.90 14.33 10.29
C ASN A 55 -15.23 14.64 8.82
N VAL A 56 -15.47 15.92 8.57
CA VAL A 56 -15.68 16.46 7.21
C VAL A 56 -14.52 17.42 6.91
N LEU A 57 -13.77 17.10 5.88
CA LEU A 57 -12.69 17.94 5.37
C LEU A 57 -13.28 18.92 4.35
N MET A 58 -13.03 20.20 4.56
CA MET A 58 -13.47 21.29 3.69
C MET A 58 -12.26 21.83 2.93
N LEU A 59 -12.31 21.76 1.62
CA LEU A 59 -11.33 22.36 0.70
C LEU A 59 -11.98 23.51 -0.06
N ARG A 60 -11.18 24.35 -0.68
CA ARG A 60 -11.69 25.30 -1.67
C ARG A 60 -12.37 24.56 -2.82
N LYS A 61 -13.44 25.11 -3.35
CA LYS A 61 -14.16 24.57 -4.51
C LYS A 61 -13.22 24.43 -5.72
N GLY A 62 -13.21 23.24 -6.32
CA GLY A 62 -12.29 22.89 -7.41
C GLY A 62 -10.92 22.38 -6.98
N SER A 63 -10.65 22.26 -5.67
CA SER A 63 -9.43 21.66 -5.15
C SER A 63 -9.66 20.19 -4.78
N ASP A 64 -8.73 19.32 -5.19
CA ASP A 64 -8.72 17.88 -4.89
C ASP A 64 -7.67 17.52 -3.81
N SER A 65 -6.90 18.50 -3.34
CA SER A 65 -5.80 18.31 -2.37
C SER A 65 -5.65 19.54 -1.48
N GLU A 66 -5.25 19.30 -0.24
CA GLU A 66 -4.91 20.34 0.74
C GLU A 66 -3.69 21.21 0.31
N LEU A 67 -2.84 20.70 -0.59
CA LEU A 67 -1.69 21.40 -1.16
C LEU A 67 -2.00 22.11 -2.50
N ALA A 68 -3.25 22.04 -2.96
CA ALA A 68 -3.65 22.76 -4.16
C ALA A 68 -3.62 24.29 -3.95
N ALA A 69 -3.45 25.03 -5.05
CA ALA A 69 -3.46 26.49 -4.98
C ALA A 69 -4.81 27.06 -4.51
N GLY A 70 -4.75 28.05 -3.62
CA GLY A 70 -5.91 28.65 -2.98
C GLY A 70 -6.16 28.10 -1.58
N GLY A 71 -7.26 28.50 -0.94
CA GLY A 71 -7.58 28.06 0.41
C GLY A 71 -8.97 28.49 0.87
N VAL A 72 -9.27 28.15 2.10
CA VAL A 72 -10.50 28.49 2.81
C VAL A 72 -10.29 29.78 3.58
N SER A 73 -11.20 30.73 3.45
CA SER A 73 -11.11 32.00 4.18
C SER A 73 -11.34 31.84 5.66
N ARG A 74 -10.80 32.75 6.48
CA ARG A 74 -11.06 32.78 7.93
C ARG A 74 -12.54 33.00 8.24
N ASP A 75 -13.24 33.81 7.43
CA ASP A 75 -14.67 34.06 7.62
C ASP A 75 -15.49 32.78 7.41
N ALA A 76 -15.11 31.96 6.42
CA ALA A 76 -15.76 30.67 6.22
C ALA A 76 -15.60 29.74 7.44
N VAL A 77 -14.43 29.76 8.10
CA VAL A 77 -14.22 28.99 9.35
C VAL A 77 -15.15 29.45 10.46
N GLU A 78 -15.34 30.75 10.64
CA GLU A 78 -16.26 31.28 11.65
C GLU A 78 -17.73 30.90 11.35
N ILE A 79 -18.12 30.87 10.08
CA ILE A 79 -19.44 30.37 9.69
C ILE A 79 -19.55 28.87 10.01
N LEU A 80 -18.55 28.07 9.66
CA LEU A 80 -18.54 26.63 9.90
C LEU A 80 -18.65 26.27 11.39
N LYS A 81 -18.00 27.02 12.29
CA LYS A 81 -18.09 26.83 13.75
C LYS A 81 -19.51 26.90 14.30
N ASN A 82 -20.38 27.69 13.64
CA ASN A 82 -21.74 27.96 14.06
C ASN A 82 -22.80 27.12 13.34
N LEU A 83 -22.39 26.18 12.45
CA LEU A 83 -23.34 25.33 11.77
C LEU A 83 -23.96 24.29 12.72
N PRO A 84 -25.26 23.99 12.54
CA PRO A 84 -25.91 22.92 13.30
C PRO A 84 -25.29 21.56 12.91
N GLY A 85 -25.11 20.68 13.90
CA GLY A 85 -24.49 19.38 13.71
C GLY A 85 -22.97 19.36 13.92
N VAL A 86 -22.33 20.50 14.17
CA VAL A 86 -20.93 20.57 14.58
C VAL A 86 -20.78 20.11 16.01
N ALA A 87 -19.91 19.15 16.26
CA ALA A 87 -19.61 18.66 17.60
C ALA A 87 -18.83 19.69 18.43
N LYS A 88 -18.97 19.61 19.73
CA LYS A 88 -18.23 20.46 20.69
C LYS A 88 -17.42 19.57 21.64
N ASN A 89 -16.27 20.07 22.07
CA ASN A 89 -15.48 19.40 23.09
C ASN A 89 -16.08 19.59 24.52
N SER A 90 -15.44 19.04 25.53
CA SER A 90 -15.84 19.10 26.93
C SER A 90 -15.89 20.54 27.49
N LYS A 91 -15.21 21.48 26.82
CA LYS A 91 -15.18 22.92 27.17
C LYS A 91 -16.29 23.72 26.47
N GLY A 92 -17.08 23.07 25.58
CA GLY A 92 -18.10 23.72 24.78
C GLY A 92 -17.56 24.38 23.49
N GLU A 93 -16.28 24.21 23.17
CA GLU A 93 -15.65 24.74 21.95
C GLU A 93 -16.02 23.90 20.72
N PRO A 94 -16.40 24.51 19.59
CA PRO A 94 -16.70 23.75 18.37
C PRO A 94 -15.46 23.05 17.86
N LEU A 95 -15.60 21.78 17.50
CA LEU A 95 -14.52 20.97 16.93
C LEU A 95 -14.36 21.30 15.44
N VAL A 96 -13.76 22.45 15.18
CA VAL A 96 -13.43 22.99 13.87
C VAL A 96 -11.99 23.47 13.89
N SER A 97 -11.15 22.91 13.03
CA SER A 97 -9.74 23.26 12.90
C SER A 97 -9.44 23.74 11.49
N GLY A 98 -9.05 25.01 11.35
CA GLY A 98 -8.33 25.46 10.15
C GLY A 98 -6.94 24.88 10.17
N GLU A 99 -6.45 24.48 9.02
CA GLU A 99 -5.13 23.82 8.88
C GLU A 99 -4.38 24.36 7.68
N ASP A 100 -3.09 24.57 7.86
CA ASP A 100 -2.19 24.91 6.76
C ASP A 100 -1.22 23.77 6.49
N ILE A 101 -1.08 23.44 5.20
CA ILE A 101 -0.18 22.38 4.76
C ILE A 101 0.92 23.00 3.92
N LEU A 102 2.16 22.71 4.28
CA LEU A 102 3.37 23.08 3.54
C LEU A 102 4.21 21.85 3.25
N VAL A 103 5.14 22.00 2.33
CA VAL A 103 6.16 21.00 2.03
C VAL A 103 7.51 21.56 2.40
N VAL A 104 8.28 20.80 3.17
CA VAL A 104 9.66 21.10 3.51
C VAL A 104 10.57 20.02 2.96
N VAL A 105 11.79 20.39 2.61
CA VAL A 105 12.80 19.46 2.11
C VAL A 105 13.69 19.03 3.27
N LEU A 106 13.80 17.72 3.49
CA LEU A 106 14.65 17.16 4.53
C LEU A 106 15.66 16.17 3.94
N PRO A 107 16.92 16.17 4.44
CA PRO A 107 17.94 15.21 4.08
C PRO A 107 17.64 13.83 4.70
N ARG A 108 17.75 12.78 3.90
CA ARG A 108 17.59 11.40 4.36
C ARG A 108 18.85 10.93 5.08
N LYS A 109 18.66 10.11 6.12
CA LYS A 109 19.79 9.45 6.81
C LYS A 109 20.64 8.65 5.83
N GLY A 110 21.97 8.76 6.00
CA GLY A 110 22.93 8.02 5.17
C GLY A 110 23.23 8.65 3.81
N GLY A 111 22.92 9.92 3.61
CA GLY A 111 23.30 10.67 2.39
C GLY A 111 22.58 10.21 1.12
N THR A 112 21.41 9.57 1.25
CA THR A 112 20.61 9.04 0.11
C THR A 112 19.76 10.10 -0.60
N GLY A 113 20.09 11.40 -0.42
CA GLY A 113 19.42 12.54 -1.05
C GLY A 113 18.41 13.22 -0.13
N GLU A 114 17.67 14.15 -0.70
CA GLU A 114 16.64 14.94 -0.04
C GLU A 114 15.25 14.54 -0.52
N THR A 115 14.25 14.78 0.30
CA THR A 115 12.85 14.51 -0.10
C THR A 115 11.89 15.51 0.53
N ASN A 116 10.77 15.68 -0.13
CA ASN A 116 9.68 16.52 0.30
C ASN A 116 8.89 15.84 1.42
N VAL A 117 8.78 16.53 2.56
CA VAL A 117 8.01 16.09 3.73
C VAL A 117 6.85 17.04 3.95
N THR A 118 5.66 16.49 4.17
CA THR A 118 4.48 17.30 4.50
C THR A 118 4.58 17.82 5.92
N THR A 119 4.40 19.12 6.09
CA THR A 119 4.28 19.78 7.38
C THR A 119 2.88 20.35 7.53
N ARG A 120 2.19 19.92 8.56
CA ARG A 120 0.81 20.35 8.91
C ARG A 120 0.86 21.30 10.07
N PHE A 121 0.25 22.45 9.91
CA PHE A 121 0.06 23.42 10.97
C PHE A 121 -1.40 23.43 11.39
N LEU A 122 -1.64 23.22 12.68
CA LEU A 122 -2.98 23.05 13.24
C LEU A 122 -3.04 23.65 14.65
N THR A 123 -4.26 23.81 15.13
CA THR A 123 -4.51 24.24 16.51
C THR A 123 -4.62 23.02 17.44
N PRO A 124 -4.58 23.19 18.77
CA PRO A 124 -4.84 22.09 19.71
C PRO A 124 -6.15 21.33 19.45
N ILE A 125 -7.19 22.01 18.95
CA ILE A 125 -8.45 21.37 18.55
C ILE A 125 -8.21 20.35 17.41
N GLY A 126 -7.35 20.68 16.44
CA GLY A 126 -7.01 19.77 15.36
C GLY A 126 -6.29 18.49 15.83
N ILE A 127 -5.48 18.60 16.90
CA ILE A 127 -4.87 17.43 17.56
C ILE A 127 -5.96 16.59 18.25
N GLU A 128 -6.85 17.24 19.02
CA GLU A 128 -7.95 16.58 19.74
C GLU A 128 -8.87 15.78 18.81
N MET A 129 -9.06 16.25 17.57
CA MET A 129 -9.88 15.57 16.55
C MET A 129 -9.22 14.32 15.97
N ARG A 130 -7.94 14.05 16.30
CA ARG A 130 -7.15 12.90 15.76
C ARG A 130 -6.63 11.99 16.87
N PRO A 131 -7.50 11.23 17.56
CA PRO A 131 -7.13 10.44 18.74
C PRO A 131 -6.12 9.31 18.46
N LYS A 132 -5.95 8.92 17.21
CA LYS A 132 -4.93 7.92 16.80
C LYS A 132 -3.51 8.48 16.82
N VAL A 133 -3.36 9.80 16.93
CA VAL A 133 -2.06 10.49 16.94
C VAL A 133 -1.73 10.89 18.38
N HIS A 134 -0.62 10.39 18.90
CA HIS A 134 -0.22 10.64 20.29
C HIS A 134 1.28 10.81 20.42
N ILE A 135 1.73 11.59 21.37
CA ILE A 135 3.16 11.77 21.69
C ILE A 135 3.71 10.48 22.29
N ILE A 136 4.89 10.07 21.80
CA ILE A 136 5.65 8.95 22.34
C ILE A 136 6.97 9.40 23.00
N ALA A 137 7.46 10.61 22.69
CA ALA A 137 8.61 11.22 23.37
C ALA A 137 8.49 12.74 23.32
N GLY A 138 8.96 13.41 24.37
CA GLY A 138 8.86 14.86 24.47
C GLY A 138 7.44 15.36 24.75
N ARG A 139 7.01 16.43 24.08
CA ARG A 139 5.69 17.04 24.24
C ARG A 139 5.15 17.57 22.92
N TRP A 140 3.88 17.96 22.88
CA TRP A 140 3.34 18.77 21.79
C TRP A 140 3.95 20.17 21.78
N PHE A 141 3.92 20.84 20.65
CA PHE A 141 4.31 22.23 20.50
C PHE A 141 3.40 23.15 21.35
N THR A 142 3.96 24.25 21.82
CA THR A 142 3.25 25.27 22.58
C THR A 142 2.58 26.24 21.60
N PRO A 143 1.27 26.52 21.72
CA PRO A 143 0.61 27.52 20.88
C PRO A 143 1.30 28.88 20.93
N GLY A 144 1.52 29.50 19.77
CA GLY A 144 2.20 30.78 19.64
C GLY A 144 3.73 30.71 19.66
N GLN A 145 4.32 29.51 19.65
CA GLN A 145 5.77 29.33 19.57
C GLN A 145 6.16 28.59 18.30
N ARG A 146 7.37 28.90 17.77
CA ARG A 146 7.96 28.15 16.65
C ARG A 146 8.48 26.81 17.14
N GLU A 147 7.59 25.89 17.37
CA GLU A 147 7.91 24.52 17.80
C GLU A 147 7.20 23.52 16.90
N VAL A 148 7.85 22.38 16.68
CA VAL A 148 7.25 21.27 15.90
C VAL A 148 7.39 19.94 16.64
N ALA A 149 6.44 19.04 16.36
CA ALA A 149 6.55 17.63 16.67
C ALA A 149 6.70 16.86 15.35
N VAL A 150 7.58 15.87 15.32
CA VAL A 150 7.82 15.02 14.15
C VAL A 150 7.25 13.64 14.36
N SER A 151 6.82 12.97 13.29
CA SER A 151 6.39 11.57 13.42
C SER A 151 7.57 10.65 13.72
N SER A 152 7.31 9.50 14.33
CA SER A 152 8.32 8.48 14.60
C SER A 152 8.98 7.95 13.31
N SER A 153 8.30 7.99 12.17
CA SER A 153 8.90 7.63 10.88
C SER A 153 9.88 8.68 10.39
N ILE A 154 9.56 9.97 10.53
CA ILE A 154 10.47 11.07 10.17
C ILE A 154 11.72 11.02 11.05
N ASN A 155 11.56 10.90 12.36
CA ASN A 155 12.68 10.78 13.29
C ASN A 155 13.64 9.62 12.93
N ARG A 156 13.13 8.48 12.47
CA ARG A 156 13.97 7.33 12.10
C ARG A 156 14.68 7.49 10.75
N ARG A 157 14.08 8.21 9.78
CA ARG A 157 14.50 8.19 8.37
C ARG A 157 15.26 9.42 7.91
N PHE A 158 15.15 10.52 8.64
CA PHE A 158 15.76 11.80 8.26
C PHE A 158 16.87 12.22 9.24
N ASP A 159 17.87 12.91 8.71
CA ASP A 159 18.89 13.55 9.52
C ASP A 159 18.30 14.79 10.20
N HIS A 160 18.87 15.17 11.32
CA HIS A 160 18.44 16.35 12.11
C HIS A 160 16.94 16.33 12.45
N ALA A 161 16.39 15.14 12.77
CA ALA A 161 14.98 14.97 13.11
C ALA A 161 14.76 14.44 14.54
N ASN A 162 15.71 14.67 15.46
CA ASN A 162 15.61 14.31 16.86
C ASN A 162 15.06 15.47 17.70
N ILE A 163 14.60 15.18 18.91
CA ILE A 163 14.23 16.23 19.86
C ILE A 163 15.47 17.11 20.16
N GLY A 164 15.29 18.43 20.02
CA GLY A 164 16.34 19.42 20.14
C GLY A 164 16.99 19.83 18.81
N ASP A 165 16.82 19.05 17.75
CA ASP A 165 17.20 19.48 16.39
C ASP A 165 16.22 20.54 15.87
N THR A 166 16.56 21.19 14.76
CA THR A 166 15.79 22.30 14.20
C THR A 166 15.43 22.02 12.75
N VAL A 167 14.18 22.31 12.38
CA VAL A 167 13.71 22.28 10.98
C VAL A 167 13.52 23.71 10.50
N HIS A 168 14.11 24.06 9.35
CA HIS A 168 13.91 25.38 8.74
C HIS A 168 12.60 25.40 7.95
N ILE A 169 11.65 26.23 8.35
CA ILE A 169 10.35 26.36 7.71
C ILE A 169 10.07 27.84 7.41
N GLY A 170 10.02 28.18 6.13
CA GLY A 170 9.75 29.54 5.69
C GLY A 170 10.82 30.54 6.12
N LYS A 171 10.46 31.46 7.02
CA LYS A 171 11.35 32.55 7.49
C LYS A 171 12.04 32.21 8.82
N GLY A 172 11.86 31.01 9.38
CA GLY A 172 12.37 30.72 10.70
C GLY A 172 12.78 29.30 10.97
N ASP A 173 13.48 29.13 12.06
CA ASP A 173 13.93 27.84 12.57
C ASP A 173 12.94 27.35 13.63
N TRP A 174 12.52 26.11 13.50
CA TRP A 174 11.51 25.47 14.33
C TRP A 174 12.15 24.30 15.08
N PRO A 175 12.42 24.42 16.39
CA PRO A 175 12.94 23.32 17.18
C PRO A 175 11.94 22.19 17.30
N ILE A 176 12.45 20.97 17.23
CA ILE A 176 11.68 19.73 17.43
C ILE A 176 11.56 19.48 18.93
N VAL A 177 10.32 19.54 19.46
CA VAL A 177 10.06 19.39 20.89
C VAL A 177 9.38 18.07 21.26
N GLY A 178 8.97 17.30 20.25
CA GLY A 178 8.33 16.01 20.48
C GLY A 178 8.35 15.10 19.29
N ILE A 179 8.14 13.82 19.59
CA ILE A 179 7.97 12.75 18.59
C ILE A 179 6.59 12.12 18.83
N PHE A 180 5.79 12.02 17.77
CA PHE A 180 4.49 11.39 17.85
C PHE A 180 4.43 10.09 17.02
N ASP A 181 3.53 9.20 17.39
CA ASP A 181 3.11 8.08 16.57
C ASP A 181 1.68 8.28 16.07
N ALA A 182 1.46 7.95 14.81
CA ALA A 182 0.17 8.10 14.16
C ALA A 182 -0.47 6.76 13.80
N SER A 183 -0.08 5.67 14.46
CA SER A 183 -0.66 4.34 14.34
C SER A 183 -0.77 3.83 12.89
N GLY A 184 0.22 4.17 12.04
CA GLY A 184 0.30 3.75 10.66
C GLY A 184 -0.68 4.44 9.69
N THR A 185 -1.28 5.55 10.11
CA THR A 185 -2.07 6.44 9.24
C THR A 185 -1.17 7.28 8.34
N ALA A 186 -1.75 8.03 7.38
CA ALA A 186 -1.00 8.94 6.50
C ALA A 186 -0.24 10.02 7.30
N HIS A 187 -0.72 10.41 8.46
CA HIS A 187 -0.05 11.37 9.35
C HIS A 187 1.31 10.87 9.88
N GLN A 188 1.62 9.57 9.71
CA GLN A 188 2.94 9.03 10.01
C GLN A 188 4.06 9.61 9.14
N SER A 189 3.70 10.35 8.08
CA SER A 189 4.62 11.02 7.15
C SER A 189 4.72 12.52 7.38
N GLU A 190 4.14 13.05 8.47
CA GLU A 190 3.99 14.49 8.69
C GLU A 190 4.83 15.02 9.84
N ILE A 191 5.14 16.32 9.76
CA ILE A 191 5.61 17.18 10.85
C ILE A 191 4.43 18.06 11.25
N TRP A 192 4.19 18.25 12.56
CA TRP A 192 3.09 19.07 13.06
C TRP A 192 3.60 20.28 13.84
N GLY A 193 3.05 21.47 13.54
CA GLY A 193 3.41 22.74 14.16
C GLY A 193 2.21 23.60 14.49
N ASP A 194 2.45 24.73 15.17
CA ASP A 194 1.39 25.67 15.55
C ASP A 194 0.94 26.55 14.39
N LEU A 195 -0.36 26.54 14.12
CA LEU A 195 -1.00 27.30 13.05
C LEU A 195 -0.89 28.82 13.27
N ASN A 196 -1.02 29.28 14.52
CA ASN A 196 -1.01 30.72 14.79
C ASN A 196 0.33 31.35 14.51
N GLN A 197 1.40 30.64 14.88
CA GLN A 197 2.76 31.10 14.61
C GLN A 197 3.08 31.10 13.12
N LEU A 198 2.65 30.06 12.38
CA LEU A 198 2.81 30.03 10.93
C LEU A 198 2.10 31.20 10.25
N GLY A 199 0.87 31.48 10.64
CA GLY A 199 0.09 32.61 10.11
C GLY A 199 0.82 33.94 10.23
N THR A 200 1.55 34.14 11.33
CA THR A 200 2.39 35.33 11.57
C THR A 200 3.60 35.35 10.62
N ASP A 201 4.28 34.21 10.44
CA ASP A 201 5.50 34.13 9.63
C ASP A 201 5.24 34.31 8.14
N PHE A 202 4.09 33.86 7.63
CA PHE A 202 3.75 33.89 6.20
C PHE A 202 2.69 34.93 5.84
N GLU A 203 2.17 35.71 6.81
CA GLU A 203 1.09 36.69 6.60
C GLU A 203 -0.14 36.08 5.88
N ARG A 204 -0.41 34.77 6.14
CA ARG A 204 -1.50 34.06 5.51
C ARG A 204 -2.86 34.38 6.10
N SER A 205 -3.81 34.74 5.25
CA SER A 205 -5.18 35.03 5.59
C SER A 205 -6.16 33.89 5.28
N ILE A 206 -5.66 32.81 4.69
CA ILE A 206 -6.43 31.65 4.26
C ILE A 206 -5.83 30.37 4.80
N TYR A 207 -6.63 29.33 4.94
CA TYR A 207 -6.20 27.97 5.34
C TYR A 207 -6.17 27.04 4.15
N SER A 208 -5.25 26.09 4.12
CA SER A 208 -5.20 25.03 3.09
C SER A 208 -6.47 24.16 3.12
N SER A 209 -6.94 23.85 4.34
CA SER A 209 -8.14 23.06 4.57
C SER A 209 -8.79 23.44 5.92
N VAL A 210 -10.03 22.99 6.12
CA VAL A 210 -10.71 23.06 7.41
C VAL A 210 -11.28 21.71 7.74
N LEU A 211 -10.94 21.18 8.91
CA LEU A 211 -11.51 19.95 9.43
C LEU A 211 -12.65 20.28 10.40
N VAL A 212 -13.81 19.69 10.18
CA VAL A 212 -15.02 19.88 11.00
C VAL A 212 -15.47 18.53 11.51
N ARG A 213 -15.65 18.38 12.82
CA ARG A 213 -16.22 17.17 13.41
C ARG A 213 -17.73 17.31 13.61
N ALA A 214 -18.47 16.34 13.11
CA ALA A 214 -19.91 16.24 13.30
C ALA A 214 -20.26 15.48 14.59
N THR A 215 -21.49 15.70 15.10
CA THR A 215 -22.03 14.98 16.25
C THR A 215 -22.34 13.52 15.96
N ASP A 216 -22.74 13.22 14.73
CA ASP A 216 -23.19 11.90 14.27
C ASP A 216 -23.02 11.78 12.74
N PRO A 217 -23.12 10.57 12.17
CA PRO A 217 -22.92 10.37 10.72
C PRO A 217 -23.92 11.11 9.83
N ALA A 218 -25.17 11.30 10.28
CA ALA A 218 -26.17 12.03 9.50
C ALA A 218 -25.82 13.53 9.46
N SER A 219 -25.37 14.08 10.59
CA SER A 219 -24.85 15.45 10.68
C SER A 219 -23.59 15.65 9.83
N ALA A 220 -22.69 14.66 9.76
CA ALA A 220 -21.52 14.71 8.88
C ALA A 220 -21.92 14.84 7.41
N GLN A 221 -22.88 14.02 6.96
CA GLN A 221 -23.39 14.10 5.60
C GLN A 221 -24.13 15.43 5.33
N ALA A 222 -24.89 15.93 6.31
CA ALA A 222 -25.58 17.23 6.19
C ALA A 222 -24.57 18.40 6.10
N LEU A 223 -23.51 18.40 6.90
CA LEU A 223 -22.43 19.40 6.86
C LEU A 223 -21.71 19.38 5.51
N LYS A 224 -21.36 18.18 5.02
CA LYS A 224 -20.78 18.00 3.68
C LYS A 224 -21.67 18.61 2.58
N ASN A 225 -22.96 18.26 2.57
CA ASN A 225 -23.89 18.73 1.55
C ASN A 225 -24.06 20.27 1.63
N ARG A 226 -24.22 20.81 2.85
CA ARG A 226 -24.36 22.25 3.06
C ARG A 226 -23.12 23.01 2.57
N ALA A 227 -21.91 22.51 2.83
CA ALA A 227 -20.69 23.14 2.34
C ALA A 227 -20.63 23.16 0.80
N ASN A 228 -21.11 22.10 0.15
CA ASN A 228 -21.11 21.99 -1.31
C ASN A 228 -22.21 22.86 -1.99
N ASP A 229 -23.34 23.04 -1.30
CA ASP A 229 -24.52 23.74 -1.84
C ASP A 229 -24.45 25.26 -1.60
N ASP A 230 -23.79 25.71 -0.53
CA ASP A 230 -23.67 27.14 -0.20
C ASP A 230 -22.60 27.82 -1.06
N GLN A 231 -23.05 28.49 -2.12
CA GLN A 231 -22.15 29.19 -3.06
C GLN A 231 -21.32 30.30 -2.41
N ARG A 232 -21.73 30.82 -1.26
CA ARG A 232 -21.00 31.89 -0.55
C ARG A 232 -19.74 31.36 0.12
N LEU A 233 -19.71 30.09 0.46
CA LEU A 233 -18.56 29.45 1.12
C LEU A 233 -17.47 29.05 0.12
N GLU A 234 -17.84 28.80 -1.16
CA GLU A 234 -16.92 28.29 -2.20
C GLU A 234 -16.13 27.07 -1.76
N LEU A 235 -16.79 26.18 -1.00
CA LEU A 235 -16.15 24.98 -0.44
C LEU A 235 -16.51 23.72 -1.21
N ASN A 236 -15.63 22.74 -1.11
CA ASN A 236 -15.83 21.33 -1.45
C ASN A 236 -15.69 20.50 -0.17
N GLY A 237 -16.79 20.08 0.42
CA GLY A 237 -16.82 19.23 1.59
C GLY A 237 -16.76 17.76 1.22
N MET A 238 -15.87 17.01 1.86
CA MET A 238 -15.75 15.55 1.72
C MET A 238 -15.66 14.91 3.10
N LEU A 239 -16.16 13.69 3.27
CA LEU A 239 -15.83 12.91 4.47
C LEU A 239 -14.32 12.66 4.51
N GLU A 240 -13.70 12.80 5.67
CA GLU A 240 -12.25 12.66 5.81
C GLU A 240 -11.74 11.29 5.28
N PRO A 241 -12.42 10.14 5.55
CA PRO A 241 -12.03 8.86 4.96
C PRO A 241 -12.11 8.83 3.43
N ASP A 242 -13.12 9.51 2.83
CA ASP A 242 -13.26 9.56 1.37
C ASP A 242 -12.13 10.38 0.73
N TYR A 243 -11.72 11.46 1.39
CA TYR A 243 -10.57 12.25 0.96
C TYR A 243 -9.30 11.40 0.94
N TYR A 244 -8.97 10.73 2.05
CA TYR A 244 -7.78 9.88 2.10
C TYR A 244 -7.88 8.68 1.15
N ALA A 245 -9.04 8.07 0.98
CA ALA A 245 -9.26 7.03 -0.01
C ALA A 245 -8.99 7.53 -1.44
N SER A 246 -9.33 8.78 -1.76
CA SER A 246 -9.02 9.38 -3.06
C SER A 246 -7.51 9.55 -3.29
N GLN A 247 -6.74 9.79 -2.24
CA GLN A 247 -5.28 9.92 -2.32
C GLN A 247 -4.58 8.59 -2.66
N THR A 248 -5.24 7.42 -2.46
CA THR A 248 -4.71 6.13 -2.91
C THR A 248 -4.59 6.02 -4.43
N LYS A 249 -5.29 6.89 -5.18
CA LYS A 249 -5.13 6.99 -6.64
C LYS A 249 -3.68 7.29 -7.04
N SER A 250 -2.90 7.93 -6.16
CA SER A 250 -1.46 8.14 -6.35
C SER A 250 -0.67 6.82 -6.48
N GLY A 251 -1.21 5.71 -6.01
CA GLY A 251 -0.65 4.37 -6.20
C GLY A 251 -0.98 3.73 -7.56
N ALA A 252 -1.83 4.37 -8.40
CA ALA A 252 -2.23 3.80 -9.69
C ALA A 252 -1.04 3.53 -10.64
N PRO A 253 -0.03 4.42 -10.78
CA PRO A 253 1.14 4.12 -11.60
C PRO A 253 1.91 2.89 -11.10
N ILE A 254 2.08 2.75 -9.80
CA ILE A 254 2.74 1.59 -9.18
C ILE A 254 1.96 0.32 -9.48
N LYS A 255 0.63 0.36 -9.37
CA LYS A 255 -0.24 -0.77 -9.71
C LYS A 255 -0.12 -1.17 -11.17
N ILE A 256 -0.15 -0.20 -12.09
CA ILE A 256 -0.06 -0.44 -13.54
C ILE A 256 1.30 -1.07 -13.89
N VAL A 257 2.40 -0.39 -13.54
CA VAL A 257 3.76 -0.88 -13.81
C VAL A 257 3.99 -2.23 -13.15
N GLY A 258 3.61 -2.36 -11.88
CA GLY A 258 3.74 -3.62 -11.15
C GLY A 258 2.96 -4.77 -11.77
N THR A 259 1.74 -4.52 -12.26
CA THR A 259 0.94 -5.53 -12.96
C THR A 259 1.58 -5.95 -14.28
N ILE A 260 2.13 -5.00 -15.05
CA ILE A 260 2.84 -5.28 -16.29
C ILE A 260 4.08 -6.16 -16.01
N VAL A 261 4.89 -5.78 -15.02
CA VAL A 261 6.09 -6.54 -14.63
C VAL A 261 5.71 -7.94 -14.17
N ALA A 262 4.71 -8.08 -13.29
CA ALA A 262 4.23 -9.37 -12.82
C ALA A 262 3.71 -10.25 -13.97
N PHE A 263 3.01 -9.66 -14.94
CA PHE A 263 2.53 -10.38 -16.13
C PHE A 263 3.69 -10.87 -17.01
N ILE A 264 4.66 -10.03 -17.32
CA ILE A 264 5.83 -10.41 -18.12
C ILE A 264 6.59 -11.55 -17.42
N MET A 265 6.83 -11.43 -16.11
CA MET A 265 7.49 -12.48 -15.33
C MET A 265 6.67 -13.77 -15.28
N ALA A 266 5.34 -13.68 -15.17
CA ALA A 266 4.47 -14.85 -15.19
C ALA A 266 4.55 -15.60 -16.54
N VAL A 267 4.56 -14.86 -17.65
CA VAL A 267 4.75 -15.45 -19.00
C VAL A 267 6.10 -16.16 -19.09
N GLY A 268 7.19 -15.51 -18.65
CA GLY A 268 8.51 -16.11 -18.61
C GLY A 268 8.57 -17.38 -17.75
N ALA A 269 7.96 -17.34 -16.56
CA ALA A 269 7.87 -18.50 -15.66
C ALA A 269 7.03 -19.65 -16.25
N CYS A 270 5.92 -19.33 -16.94
CA CYS A 270 5.14 -20.35 -17.67
C CYS A 270 5.95 -21.02 -18.76
N PHE A 271 6.73 -20.28 -19.56
CA PHE A 271 7.61 -20.85 -20.56
C PHE A 271 8.73 -21.72 -19.95
N ALA A 272 9.35 -21.27 -18.88
CA ALA A 272 10.36 -22.05 -18.17
C ALA A 272 9.78 -23.35 -17.59
N ALA A 273 8.60 -23.29 -16.97
CA ALA A 273 7.88 -24.45 -16.46
C ALA A 273 7.49 -25.42 -17.60
N ALA A 274 6.96 -24.89 -18.69
CA ALA A 274 6.60 -25.70 -19.85
C ALA A 274 7.84 -26.41 -20.44
N ASN A 275 8.95 -25.72 -20.64
CA ASN A 275 10.19 -26.31 -21.16
C ASN A 275 10.71 -27.42 -20.25
N THR A 276 10.68 -27.21 -18.94
CA THR A 276 11.07 -28.21 -17.94
C THR A 276 10.17 -29.43 -17.99
N MET A 277 8.86 -29.22 -18.13
CA MET A 277 7.87 -30.30 -18.27
C MET A 277 8.02 -31.05 -19.59
N TYR A 278 8.33 -30.39 -20.72
CA TYR A 278 8.63 -31.06 -21.99
C TYR A 278 9.85 -31.96 -21.86
N ALA A 279 10.91 -31.50 -21.22
CA ALA A 279 12.07 -32.32 -20.91
C ALA A 279 11.70 -33.54 -20.06
N ALA A 280 10.86 -33.32 -19.00
CA ALA A 280 10.36 -34.39 -18.16
C ALA A 280 9.58 -35.46 -18.95
N VAL A 281 8.68 -35.02 -19.84
CA VAL A 281 7.90 -35.90 -20.72
C VAL A 281 8.80 -36.67 -21.69
N ALA A 282 9.83 -36.01 -22.26
CA ALA A 282 10.76 -36.65 -23.16
C ALA A 282 11.52 -37.81 -22.50
N TYR A 283 12.08 -37.58 -21.31
CA TYR A 283 12.79 -38.61 -20.54
C TYR A 283 11.92 -39.78 -20.09
N ARG A 284 10.60 -39.54 -19.88
CA ARG A 284 9.64 -40.54 -19.36
C ARG A 284 8.82 -41.20 -20.51
N GLY A 285 9.24 -41.05 -21.76
CA GLY A 285 8.51 -41.56 -22.91
C GLY A 285 8.15 -43.04 -22.79
N ARG A 286 9.13 -43.90 -22.40
CA ARG A 286 8.91 -45.34 -22.18
C ARG A 286 7.96 -45.65 -21.04
N GLU A 287 8.10 -44.95 -19.92
CA GLU A 287 7.17 -45.10 -18.76
C GLU A 287 5.73 -44.73 -19.15
N ILE A 288 5.53 -43.63 -19.88
CA ILE A 288 4.22 -43.20 -20.40
C ILE A 288 3.62 -44.26 -21.32
N ALA A 289 4.42 -44.83 -22.23
CA ALA A 289 3.99 -45.90 -23.13
C ALA A 289 3.59 -47.14 -22.33
N THR A 290 4.36 -47.57 -21.33
CA THR A 290 4.05 -48.71 -20.46
C THR A 290 2.73 -48.48 -19.73
N LEU A 291 2.50 -47.30 -19.12
CA LEU A 291 1.25 -46.95 -18.47
C LEU A 291 0.06 -47.04 -19.42
N ARG A 292 0.25 -46.62 -20.68
CA ARG A 292 -0.79 -46.70 -21.72
C ARG A 292 -1.10 -48.15 -22.09
N VAL A 293 -0.07 -49.02 -22.20
CA VAL A 293 -0.25 -50.47 -22.50
C VAL A 293 -0.97 -51.17 -21.36
N ILE A 294 -0.70 -50.82 -20.09
CA ILE A 294 -1.37 -51.41 -18.93
C ILE A 294 -2.83 -50.92 -18.82
N GLY A 295 -3.27 -49.93 -19.65
CA GLY A 295 -4.68 -49.51 -19.71
C GLY A 295 -4.99 -48.16 -19.07
N PHE A 296 -4.00 -47.36 -18.67
CA PHE A 296 -4.27 -45.99 -18.21
C PHE A 296 -4.74 -45.11 -19.36
N SER A 297 -5.84 -44.38 -19.16
CA SER A 297 -6.44 -43.49 -20.16
C SER A 297 -5.63 -42.22 -20.41
N ARG A 298 -5.81 -41.60 -21.59
CA ARG A 298 -5.17 -40.29 -21.91
C ARG A 298 -5.47 -39.22 -20.84
N PRO A 299 -6.72 -39.03 -20.38
CA PRO A 299 -7.03 -38.10 -19.29
C PRO A 299 -6.26 -38.38 -17.98
N SER A 300 -6.04 -39.68 -17.67
CA SER A 300 -5.29 -40.05 -16.46
C SER A 300 -3.84 -39.63 -16.51
N ILE A 301 -3.21 -39.68 -17.70
CA ILE A 301 -1.85 -39.18 -17.89
C ILE A 301 -1.83 -37.67 -17.85
N LEU A 302 -2.77 -37.00 -18.55
CA LEU A 302 -2.91 -35.55 -18.51
C LEU A 302 -3.03 -35.02 -17.07
N THR A 303 -3.95 -35.60 -16.28
CA THR A 303 -4.16 -35.17 -14.88
C THR A 303 -2.92 -35.43 -14.03
N SER A 304 -2.17 -36.51 -14.24
CA SER A 304 -0.94 -36.78 -13.49
C SER A 304 0.13 -35.70 -13.74
N PHE A 305 0.37 -35.32 -14.99
CA PHE A 305 1.33 -34.25 -15.31
C PHE A 305 0.83 -32.86 -14.87
N MET A 306 -0.49 -32.61 -14.95
CA MET A 306 -1.07 -31.38 -14.40
C MET A 306 -0.87 -31.28 -12.89
N LEU A 307 -1.06 -32.38 -12.16
CA LEU A 307 -0.79 -32.44 -10.72
C LEU A 307 0.68 -32.20 -10.39
N GLU A 308 1.60 -32.75 -11.20
CA GLU A 308 3.03 -32.50 -11.05
C GLU A 308 3.36 -31.00 -11.21
N SER A 309 2.81 -30.35 -12.23
CA SER A 309 2.95 -28.90 -12.45
C SER A 309 2.33 -28.08 -11.30
N LEU A 310 1.17 -28.44 -10.80
CA LEU A 310 0.53 -27.78 -9.66
C LEU A 310 1.35 -27.92 -8.37
N ILE A 311 1.93 -29.09 -8.11
CA ILE A 311 2.82 -29.30 -6.95
C ILE A 311 4.05 -28.40 -7.08
N LEU A 312 4.67 -28.31 -8.28
CA LEU A 312 5.80 -27.43 -8.53
C LEU A 312 5.43 -25.95 -8.31
N SER A 313 4.28 -25.52 -8.78
CA SER A 313 3.82 -24.15 -8.59
C SER A 313 3.51 -23.82 -7.14
N LEU A 314 2.94 -24.75 -6.39
CA LEU A 314 2.72 -24.58 -4.94
C LEU A 314 4.03 -24.54 -4.15
N LEU A 315 5.03 -25.37 -4.51
CA LEU A 315 6.36 -25.28 -3.91
C LEU A 315 7.01 -23.94 -4.21
N GLY A 316 6.91 -23.47 -5.46
CA GLY A 316 7.38 -22.14 -5.85
C GLY A 316 6.66 -21.03 -5.08
N ALA A 317 5.34 -21.12 -4.93
CA ALA A 317 4.56 -20.17 -4.14
C ALA A 317 4.98 -20.14 -2.68
N ALA A 318 5.14 -21.29 -2.06
CA ALA A 318 5.59 -21.39 -0.67
C ALA A 318 6.98 -20.76 -0.47
N LEU A 319 7.92 -21.06 -1.38
CA LEU A 319 9.25 -20.45 -1.35
C LEU A 319 9.21 -18.94 -1.61
N GLY A 320 8.41 -18.48 -2.57
CA GLY A 320 8.27 -17.05 -2.88
C GLY A 320 7.67 -16.27 -1.73
N ILE A 321 6.64 -16.80 -1.08
CA ILE A 321 6.03 -16.20 0.13
C ILE A 321 7.05 -16.19 1.27
N LEU A 322 7.77 -17.30 1.49
CA LEU A 322 8.79 -17.40 2.54
C LEU A 322 9.90 -16.37 2.34
N LEU A 323 10.36 -16.15 1.10
CA LEU A 323 11.36 -15.13 0.77
C LEU A 323 10.88 -13.71 1.12
N MET A 324 9.58 -13.47 1.08
CA MET A 324 8.99 -12.16 1.36
C MET A 324 8.67 -11.92 2.85
N LEU A 325 8.63 -12.95 3.68
CA LEU A 325 8.32 -12.81 5.11
C LEU A 325 9.22 -11.82 5.87
N PRO A 326 10.55 -11.80 5.66
CA PRO A 326 11.43 -10.84 6.36
C PRO A 326 11.12 -9.38 6.03
N PHE A 327 10.50 -9.11 4.88
CA PHE A 327 10.13 -7.76 4.44
C PHE A 327 8.78 -7.29 4.96
N ASN A 328 8.00 -8.18 5.59
CA ASN A 328 6.71 -7.81 6.16
C ASN A 328 6.88 -6.82 7.31
N GLY A 329 6.16 -5.70 7.26
CA GLY A 329 6.27 -4.62 8.25
C GLY A 329 7.42 -3.65 8.00
N MET A 330 8.29 -3.87 7.02
CA MET A 330 9.31 -2.89 6.66
C MET A 330 8.65 -1.61 6.17
N THR A 331 9.09 -0.48 6.71
CA THR A 331 8.61 0.83 6.29
C THR A 331 9.32 1.28 5.03
N THR A 332 8.55 1.71 4.06
CA THR A 332 9.01 2.31 2.82
C THR A 332 8.24 3.60 2.56
N GLY A 333 8.68 4.39 1.58
CA GLY A 333 7.99 5.61 1.19
C GLY A 333 7.84 5.68 -0.32
N THR A 334 6.75 6.27 -0.76
CA THR A 334 6.54 6.66 -2.16
C THR A 334 6.16 8.12 -2.24
N GLN A 335 6.49 8.75 -3.35
CA GLN A 335 6.09 10.13 -3.60
C GLN A 335 4.63 10.17 -4.04
N ASN A 336 3.82 10.97 -3.40
CA ASN A 336 2.47 11.26 -3.83
C ASN A 336 2.54 12.11 -5.12
N GLN A 337 1.89 11.67 -6.18
CA GLN A 337 1.93 12.34 -7.49
C GLN A 337 1.16 13.69 -7.51
N VAL A 338 0.28 13.91 -6.54
CA VAL A 338 -0.52 15.14 -6.44
C VAL A 338 0.17 16.18 -5.57
N THR A 339 0.70 15.74 -4.43
CA THR A 339 1.29 16.64 -3.42
C THR A 339 2.82 16.71 -3.49
N PHE A 340 3.45 15.86 -4.30
CA PHE A 340 4.90 15.69 -4.43
C PHE A 340 5.62 15.45 -3.10
N SER A 341 4.88 15.10 -2.05
CA SER A 341 5.41 14.77 -0.74
C SER A 341 5.55 13.26 -0.57
N GLU A 342 6.47 12.86 0.30
CA GLU A 342 6.66 11.44 0.61
C GLU A 342 5.55 10.94 1.53
N VAL A 343 4.92 9.83 1.13
CA VAL A 343 4.00 9.07 1.96
C VAL A 343 4.71 7.81 2.43
N VAL A 344 4.84 7.67 3.74
CA VAL A 344 5.46 6.51 4.39
C VAL A 344 4.39 5.49 4.76
N PHE A 345 4.65 4.24 4.45
CA PHE A 345 3.79 3.11 4.83
C PHE A 345 4.61 1.84 5.03
N SER A 346 4.01 0.83 5.65
CA SER A 346 4.67 -0.47 5.86
C SER A 346 4.19 -1.47 4.82
N LEU A 347 5.09 -2.30 4.31
CA LEU A 347 4.74 -3.46 3.50
C LEU A 347 3.81 -4.38 4.30
N GLN A 348 2.68 -4.76 3.75
CA GLN A 348 1.65 -5.54 4.45
C GLN A 348 1.37 -6.85 3.72
N MET A 349 1.88 -7.96 4.25
CA MET A 349 1.53 -9.30 3.78
C MET A 349 0.23 -9.75 4.44
N THR A 350 -0.88 -9.20 3.95
CA THR A 350 -2.21 -9.59 4.45
C THR A 350 -2.58 -11.01 4.01
N PRO A 351 -3.52 -11.69 4.71
CA PRO A 351 -4.05 -12.98 4.25
C PRO A 351 -4.56 -12.95 2.80
N ALA A 352 -5.15 -11.83 2.38
CA ALA A 352 -5.61 -11.63 1.00
C ALA A 352 -4.45 -11.64 -0.01
N VAL A 353 -3.31 -11.01 0.32
CA VAL A 353 -2.10 -11.05 -0.51
C VAL A 353 -1.57 -12.47 -0.64
N ILE A 354 -1.51 -13.22 0.46
CA ILE A 354 -1.03 -14.62 0.46
C ILE A 354 -1.95 -15.51 -0.41
N VAL A 355 -3.26 -15.42 -0.22
CA VAL A 355 -4.24 -16.18 -1.02
C VAL A 355 -4.13 -15.81 -2.50
N SER A 356 -4.03 -14.52 -2.83
CA SER A 356 -3.87 -14.06 -4.22
C SER A 356 -2.58 -14.60 -4.85
N ALA A 357 -1.48 -14.67 -4.11
CA ALA A 357 -0.20 -15.22 -4.56
C ALA A 357 -0.30 -16.73 -4.84
N ILE A 358 -1.01 -17.48 -4.00
CA ILE A 358 -1.25 -18.92 -4.21
C ILE A 358 -2.11 -19.14 -5.47
N ILE A 359 -3.20 -18.36 -5.63
CA ILE A 359 -4.05 -18.44 -6.82
C ILE A 359 -3.24 -18.11 -8.08
N PHE A 360 -2.43 -17.05 -8.04
CA PHE A 360 -1.54 -16.66 -9.13
C PHE A 360 -0.57 -17.79 -9.52
N ALA A 361 0.08 -18.42 -8.55
CA ALA A 361 0.96 -19.57 -8.78
C ALA A 361 0.22 -20.78 -9.37
N LEU A 362 -0.98 -21.08 -8.89
CA LEU A 362 -1.80 -22.15 -9.44
C LEU A 362 -2.18 -21.91 -10.90
N ILE A 363 -2.54 -20.66 -11.25
CA ILE A 363 -2.81 -20.28 -12.65
C ILE A 363 -1.56 -20.49 -13.50
N MET A 364 -0.38 -20.07 -13.05
CA MET A 364 0.90 -20.32 -13.76
C MET A 364 1.18 -21.82 -13.91
N GLY A 365 0.92 -22.62 -12.86
CA GLY A 365 1.08 -24.07 -12.91
C GLY A 365 0.16 -24.73 -13.93
N VAL A 366 -1.09 -24.29 -14.00
CA VAL A 366 -2.05 -24.78 -15.01
C VAL A 366 -1.61 -24.38 -16.41
N VAL A 367 -1.34 -23.10 -16.64
CA VAL A 367 -0.99 -22.57 -17.98
C VAL A 367 0.34 -23.15 -18.47
N GLY A 368 1.39 -23.14 -17.65
CA GLY A 368 2.71 -23.66 -18.00
C GLY A 368 2.74 -25.19 -18.16
N GLY A 369 1.92 -25.92 -17.36
CA GLY A 369 1.86 -27.38 -17.38
C GLY A 369 0.95 -27.98 -18.46
N PHE A 370 -0.06 -27.23 -18.93
CA PHE A 370 -1.12 -27.79 -19.80
C PHE A 370 -0.58 -28.31 -21.13
N ALA A 371 0.17 -27.52 -21.87
CA ALA A 371 0.67 -27.90 -23.20
C ALA A 371 1.59 -29.15 -23.16
N PRO A 372 2.59 -29.25 -22.25
CA PRO A 372 3.40 -30.46 -22.14
C PRO A 372 2.61 -31.66 -21.64
N ALA A 373 1.67 -31.49 -20.71
CA ALA A 373 0.81 -32.58 -20.22
C ALA A 373 -0.12 -33.11 -21.31
N TRP A 374 -0.67 -32.22 -22.13
CA TRP A 374 -1.45 -32.58 -23.29
C TRP A 374 -0.63 -33.37 -24.32
N HIS A 375 0.58 -32.91 -24.61
CA HIS A 375 1.50 -33.62 -25.52
C HIS A 375 1.84 -35.02 -24.97
N ALA A 376 2.16 -35.14 -23.69
CA ALA A 376 2.43 -36.41 -23.03
C ALA A 376 1.28 -37.41 -23.19
N SER A 377 0.03 -36.94 -23.00
CA SER A 377 -1.17 -37.78 -23.07
C SER A 377 -1.48 -38.34 -24.46
N ARG A 378 -0.97 -37.69 -25.53
CA ARG A 378 -1.20 -38.05 -26.94
C ARG A 378 -0.05 -38.74 -27.60
N ARG A 379 1.06 -39.00 -26.88
CA ARG A 379 2.24 -39.67 -27.44
C ARG A 379 1.89 -41.06 -27.97
N ASP A 380 2.42 -41.37 -29.15
CA ASP A 380 2.22 -42.67 -29.79
C ASP A 380 2.99 -43.78 -29.06
N ILE A 381 2.32 -44.89 -28.77
CA ILE A 381 2.83 -46.00 -27.97
C ILE A 381 3.95 -46.72 -28.75
N LEU A 382 3.78 -46.92 -30.06
CA LEU A 382 4.72 -47.67 -30.88
C LEU A 382 6.04 -46.94 -31.05
N SER A 383 5.99 -45.63 -31.29
CA SER A 383 7.20 -44.79 -31.43
C SER A 383 8.00 -44.67 -30.12
N ALA A 384 7.31 -44.66 -28.97
CA ALA A 384 7.95 -44.54 -27.67
C ALA A 384 8.59 -45.84 -27.14
N LEU A 385 8.23 -47.01 -27.70
CA LEU A 385 8.82 -48.31 -27.35
C LEU A 385 9.98 -48.68 -28.26
N ARG A 386 10.10 -48.07 -29.47
CA ARG A 386 11.16 -48.34 -30.44
C ARG A 386 12.41 -47.46 -30.26
N GLY A 387 12.35 -46.35 -29.59
CA GLY A 387 13.47 -45.47 -29.21
C GLY A 387 13.81 -45.64 -27.73
#